data_59066e05205ed795f19ffb5622f9defa
#
_entry.id   59066e05205ed795f19ffb5622f9defa
#
_cell.length_a   1.000
_cell.length_b   1.000
_cell.length_c   1.000
_cell.angle_alpha   90.00
_cell.angle_beta   90.00
_cell.angle_gamma   90.00
#
_symmetry.space_group_name_H-M   'P 1'
#
loop_
_entity.id
_entity.type
_entity.pdbx_description
1 polymer ?
#
loop_
_entity_poly.entity_id
_entity_poly.type
_entity_poly.pdbx_seq_one_letter_code
_entity_poly.pdbx_strand_id
1 'polypeptide(L)'
;YYDHMGLYRHVIEWALKQGFAVISCDLPGHGLSSGERASISDFAVYQQVLEALFEQVRTLQLPRPWHLCGQSTGGAIAVDHLLHQGARSPIDGQVILLAPLVRPCSWRWSKFSYRVLRHFVNGIERRFSENTNDPAFLPFLEADPLQPRRLPTAWVGALIAWVKRIEAAPRSSRRPLIVQGEADGTVDWPYNLEVLKAKFAEPQILML
;
A
#
# COMPACT_ATOMS: atom_id res chain seq x y z
N TYR A 1 0.40 -0.62 -5.44
CA TYR A 1 1.48 -0.06 -6.24
C TYR A 1 1.09 -0.11 -7.72
N TYR A 2 1.45 0.90 -8.47
CA TYR A 2 1.07 1.20 -9.85
C TYR A 2 -0.30 1.85 -10.02
N ASP A 3 -1.25 1.56 -9.17
CA ASP A 3 -2.63 1.99 -9.29
C ASP A 3 -2.83 3.48 -9.00
N HIS A 4 -3.95 4.00 -9.45
CA HIS A 4 -4.43 5.35 -9.19
C HIS A 4 -5.87 5.32 -8.70
N MET A 5 -6.37 6.44 -8.19
CA MET A 5 -7.69 6.55 -7.54
C MET A 5 -8.86 6.09 -8.43
N GLY A 6 -8.77 6.30 -9.74
CA GLY A 6 -9.83 5.93 -10.67
C GLY A 6 -10.18 4.44 -10.63
N LEU A 7 -9.22 3.57 -10.26
CA LEU A 7 -9.44 2.13 -10.14
C LEU A 7 -10.26 1.75 -8.88
N TYR A 8 -10.34 2.65 -7.90
CA TYR A 8 -11.02 2.42 -6.63
C TYR A 8 -12.45 3.00 -6.59
N ARG A 9 -13.00 3.36 -7.75
CA ARG A 9 -14.34 3.95 -7.86
C ARG A 9 -15.39 3.16 -7.09
N HIS A 10 -15.43 1.84 -7.21
CA HIS A 10 -16.42 0.99 -6.53
C HIS A 10 -16.32 1.06 -5.01
N VAL A 11 -15.10 1.09 -4.47
CA VAL A 11 -14.85 1.22 -3.03
C VAL A 11 -15.29 2.60 -2.54
N ILE A 12 -14.98 3.65 -3.30
CA ILE A 12 -15.37 5.02 -2.99
C ILE A 12 -16.91 5.15 -3.00
N GLU A 13 -17.56 4.67 -4.05
CA GLU A 13 -19.03 4.70 -4.16
C GLU A 13 -19.69 3.91 -3.03
N TRP A 14 -19.13 2.75 -2.67
CA TRP A 14 -19.62 1.97 -1.54
C TRP A 14 -19.51 2.76 -0.23
N ALA A 15 -18.38 3.36 0.06
CA ALA A 15 -18.17 4.14 1.27
C ALA A 15 -19.13 5.35 1.35
N LEU A 16 -19.31 6.07 0.23
CA LEU A 16 -20.27 7.17 0.15
C LEU A 16 -21.71 6.70 0.42
N LYS A 17 -22.12 5.53 -0.09
CA LYS A 17 -23.43 4.93 0.19
C LYS A 17 -23.63 4.55 1.65
N GLN A 18 -22.52 4.26 2.37
CA GLN A 18 -22.54 4.03 3.83
C GLN A 18 -22.53 5.34 4.65
N GLY A 19 -22.54 6.50 3.99
CA GLY A 19 -22.55 7.80 4.65
C GLY A 19 -21.17 8.32 5.06
N PHE A 20 -20.09 7.69 4.59
CA PHE A 20 -18.72 8.19 4.83
C PHE A 20 -18.36 9.33 3.87
N ALA A 21 -17.66 10.34 4.37
CA ALA A 21 -16.82 11.19 3.51
C ALA A 21 -15.53 10.43 3.18
N VAL A 22 -15.09 10.50 1.93
CA VAL A 22 -13.88 9.82 1.45
C VAL A 22 -12.84 10.85 1.02
N ILE A 23 -11.62 10.69 1.52
CA ILE A 23 -10.46 11.44 1.06
C ILE A 23 -9.38 10.47 0.62
N SER A 24 -8.83 10.68 -0.56
CA SER A 24 -7.74 9.88 -1.10
C SER A 24 -6.95 10.69 -2.13
N CYS A 25 -5.78 10.18 -2.52
CA CYS A 25 -4.94 10.80 -3.54
C CYS A 25 -4.20 9.74 -4.35
N ASP A 26 -3.76 10.12 -5.53
CA ASP A 26 -2.75 9.35 -6.24
C ASP A 26 -1.40 9.54 -5.54
N LEU A 27 -0.70 8.44 -5.28
CA LEU A 27 0.64 8.49 -4.69
C LEU A 27 1.63 9.21 -5.65
N PRO A 28 2.74 9.77 -5.14
CA PRO A 28 3.76 10.38 -5.99
C PRO A 28 4.17 9.46 -7.14
N GLY A 29 4.19 9.99 -8.35
CA GLY A 29 4.50 9.26 -9.58
C GLY A 29 3.40 8.29 -10.06
N HIS A 30 2.22 8.28 -9.44
CA HIS A 30 1.06 7.47 -9.84
C HIS A 30 -0.07 8.37 -10.37
N GLY A 31 -0.95 7.81 -11.16
CA GLY A 31 -2.11 8.51 -11.69
C GLY A 31 -1.77 9.89 -12.27
N LEU A 32 -2.41 10.93 -11.76
CA LEU A 32 -2.21 12.33 -12.15
C LEU A 32 -1.25 13.08 -11.20
N SER A 33 -0.74 12.44 -10.15
CA SER A 33 0.23 13.05 -9.24
C SER A 33 1.59 13.24 -9.91
N SER A 34 2.28 14.31 -9.53
CA SER A 34 3.64 14.63 -9.96
C SER A 34 4.67 13.63 -9.42
N GLY A 35 5.88 13.70 -9.97
CA GLY A 35 7.01 12.85 -9.59
C GLY A 35 7.41 11.86 -10.69
N GLU A 36 8.54 11.19 -10.50
CA GLU A 36 9.00 10.14 -11.39
C GLU A 36 8.04 8.95 -11.35
N ARG A 37 7.66 8.43 -12.53
CA ARG A 37 6.63 7.37 -12.64
C ARG A 37 6.96 6.14 -11.80
N ALA A 38 6.05 5.83 -10.89
CA ALA A 38 6.11 4.69 -9.97
C ALA A 38 7.43 4.62 -9.16
N SER A 39 8.08 5.75 -8.90
CA SER A 39 9.38 5.80 -8.24
C SER A 39 9.33 6.63 -6.97
N ILE A 40 10.03 6.16 -5.95
CA ILE A 40 10.38 6.91 -4.73
C ILE A 40 11.76 6.46 -4.27
N SER A 41 12.46 7.33 -3.56
CA SER A 41 13.76 7.02 -2.96
C SER A 41 13.65 6.40 -1.56
N ASP A 42 12.57 6.69 -0.83
CA ASP A 42 12.29 6.18 0.52
C ASP A 42 10.77 6.13 0.77
N PHE A 43 10.33 5.14 1.51
CA PHE A 43 8.93 5.01 1.96
C PHE A 43 8.50 6.14 2.90
N ALA A 44 9.42 6.89 3.48
CA ALA A 44 9.12 8.11 4.24
C ALA A 44 8.34 9.15 3.40
N VAL A 45 8.55 9.17 2.08
CA VAL A 45 7.78 10.02 1.15
C VAL A 45 6.28 9.70 1.24
N TYR A 46 5.92 8.43 1.34
CA TYR A 46 4.51 8.03 1.49
C TYR A 46 3.92 8.45 2.84
N GLN A 47 4.74 8.48 3.91
CA GLN A 47 4.28 8.99 5.20
C GLN A 47 3.99 10.49 5.13
N GLN A 48 4.79 11.27 4.40
CA GLN A 48 4.53 12.70 4.17
C GLN A 48 3.20 12.90 3.42
N VAL A 49 2.88 12.04 2.45
CA VAL A 49 1.59 12.08 1.74
C VAL A 49 0.43 11.78 2.69
N LEU A 50 0.57 10.77 3.55
CA LEU A 50 -0.47 10.44 4.52
C LEU A 50 -0.70 11.58 5.54
N GLU A 51 0.37 12.22 6.02
CA GLU A 51 0.25 13.40 6.89
C GLU A 51 -0.43 14.57 6.18
N ALA A 52 -0.12 14.80 4.90
CA ALA A 52 -0.80 15.81 4.10
C ALA A 52 -2.30 15.51 3.94
N LEU A 53 -2.70 14.25 3.78
CA LEU A 53 -4.11 13.86 3.80
C LEU A 53 -4.78 14.14 5.13
N PHE A 54 -4.13 13.85 6.28
CA PHE A 54 -4.66 14.20 7.59
C PHE A 54 -4.84 15.70 7.76
N GLU A 55 -3.92 16.50 7.21
CA GLU A 55 -4.06 17.96 7.24
C GLU A 55 -5.26 18.44 6.41
N GLN A 56 -5.49 17.84 5.25
CA GLN A 56 -6.68 18.14 4.46
C GLN A 56 -7.97 17.76 5.20
N VAL A 57 -7.99 16.60 5.87
CA VAL A 57 -9.14 16.18 6.70
C VAL A 57 -9.43 17.21 7.80
N ARG A 58 -8.39 17.76 8.45
CA ARG A 58 -8.54 18.83 9.47
C ARG A 58 -9.05 20.13 8.84
N THR A 59 -8.46 20.54 7.73
CA THR A 59 -8.84 21.79 7.01
C THR A 59 -10.29 21.74 6.56
N LEU A 60 -10.74 20.60 6.06
CA LEU A 60 -12.12 20.37 5.64
C LEU A 60 -13.08 20.09 6.81
N GLN A 61 -12.57 20.06 8.04
CA GLN A 61 -13.34 19.77 9.25
C GLN A 61 -14.21 18.51 9.14
N LEU A 62 -13.65 17.45 8.52
CA LEU A 62 -14.39 16.20 8.35
C LEU A 62 -14.69 15.55 9.71
N PRO A 63 -15.90 14.99 9.86
CA PRO A 63 -16.35 14.44 11.14
C PRO A 63 -15.53 13.22 11.56
N ARG A 64 -15.51 12.94 12.84
CA ARG A 64 -14.95 11.71 13.43
C ARG A 64 -16.06 10.64 13.57
N PRO A 65 -15.69 9.36 13.70
CA PRO A 65 -14.32 8.83 13.76
C PRO A 65 -13.64 8.78 12.37
N TRP A 66 -12.31 8.92 12.35
CA TRP A 66 -11.52 8.78 11.12
C TRP A 66 -11.04 7.33 10.98
N HIS A 67 -11.39 6.73 9.87
CA HIS A 67 -10.98 5.39 9.48
C HIS A 67 -9.84 5.47 8.46
N LEU A 68 -8.99 4.44 8.41
CA LEU A 68 -7.92 4.33 7.42
C LEU A 68 -8.07 2.99 6.69
N CYS A 69 -8.18 3.04 5.37
CA CYS A 69 -8.19 1.84 4.53
C CYS A 69 -7.01 1.88 3.57
N GLY A 70 -6.25 0.81 3.48
CA GLY A 70 -5.12 0.71 2.57
C GLY A 70 -5.00 -0.67 1.95
N GLN A 71 -4.85 -0.72 0.62
CA GLN A 71 -4.61 -1.96 -0.12
C GLN A 71 -3.14 -2.06 -0.51
N SER A 72 -2.55 -3.27 -0.42
CA SER A 72 -1.19 -3.57 -0.85
C SER A 72 -0.19 -2.53 -0.34
N THR A 73 0.39 -1.68 -1.19
CA THR A 73 1.27 -0.56 -0.79
C THR A 73 0.56 0.44 0.11
N GLY A 74 -0.73 0.72 -0.11
CA GLY A 74 -1.53 1.53 0.82
C GLY A 74 -1.62 0.89 2.20
N GLY A 75 -1.73 -0.43 2.26
CA GLY A 75 -1.63 -1.21 3.50
C GLY A 75 -0.26 -1.07 4.17
N ALA A 76 0.84 -1.12 3.38
CA ALA A 76 2.19 -0.88 3.89
C ALA A 76 2.35 0.51 4.50
N ILE A 77 1.79 1.54 3.87
CA ILE A 77 1.79 2.92 4.38
C ILE A 77 1.05 3.01 5.71
N ALA A 78 -0.12 2.38 5.81
CA ALA A 78 -0.89 2.32 7.05
C ALA A 78 -0.14 1.57 8.17
N VAL A 79 0.48 0.43 7.86
CA VAL A 79 1.32 -0.34 8.79
C VAL A 79 2.48 0.51 9.32
N ASP A 80 3.23 1.17 8.44
CA ASP A 80 4.34 2.04 8.80
C ASP A 80 3.88 3.17 9.74
N HIS A 81 2.77 3.83 9.40
CA HIS A 81 2.16 4.87 10.24
C HIS A 81 1.80 4.36 11.64
N LEU A 82 1.08 3.24 11.71
CA LEU A 82 0.63 2.69 13.00
C LEU A 82 1.78 2.22 13.90
N LEU A 83 2.85 1.69 13.32
CA LEU A 83 4.01 1.24 14.07
C LEU A 83 4.84 2.42 14.62
N HIS A 84 4.95 3.52 13.87
CA HIS A 84 5.76 4.67 14.26
C HIS A 84 4.98 5.69 15.08
N GLN A 85 3.71 5.92 14.78
CA GLN A 85 2.88 6.89 15.52
C GLN A 85 2.18 6.28 16.74
N GLY A 86 1.80 5.01 16.68
CA GLY A 86 1.15 4.31 17.78
C GLY A 86 -0.08 5.09 18.31
N ALA A 87 -0.03 5.50 19.58
CA ALA A 87 -1.09 6.27 20.22
C ALA A 87 -1.18 7.73 19.72
N ARG A 88 -0.14 8.26 19.06
CA ARG A 88 -0.15 9.61 18.49
C ARG A 88 -0.87 9.70 17.14
N SER A 89 -1.21 8.57 16.53
CA SER A 89 -1.97 8.53 15.27
C SER A 89 -3.30 9.26 15.45
N PRO A 90 -3.68 10.14 14.49
CA PRO A 90 -4.98 10.82 14.53
C PRO A 90 -6.16 9.88 14.21
N ILE A 91 -5.89 8.64 13.80
CA ILE A 91 -6.91 7.64 13.49
C ILE A 91 -7.50 7.11 14.79
N ASP A 92 -8.79 7.38 14.99
CA ASP A 92 -9.59 6.95 16.15
C ASP A 92 -10.69 5.93 15.78
N GLY A 93 -10.90 5.70 14.47
CA GLY A 93 -11.75 4.66 13.93
C GLY A 93 -10.99 3.38 13.57
N GLN A 94 -11.56 2.60 12.68
CA GLN A 94 -11.00 1.34 12.21
C GLN A 94 -9.85 1.56 11.22
N VAL A 95 -8.86 0.66 11.28
CA VAL A 95 -7.85 0.52 10.25
C VAL A 95 -8.06 -0.79 9.52
N ILE A 96 -8.24 -0.71 8.19
CA ILE A 96 -8.51 -1.85 7.33
C ILE A 96 -7.34 -2.01 6.35
N LEU A 97 -6.73 -3.18 6.36
CA LEU A 97 -5.58 -3.53 5.53
C LEU A 97 -6.02 -4.62 4.54
N LEU A 98 -6.08 -4.27 3.27
CA LEU A 98 -6.47 -5.18 2.19
C LEU A 98 -5.22 -5.73 1.51
N ALA A 99 -4.98 -7.04 1.59
CA ALA A 99 -3.80 -7.69 1.04
C ALA A 99 -2.50 -6.89 1.30
N PRO A 100 -2.19 -6.56 2.58
CA PRO A 100 -1.14 -5.59 2.92
C PRO A 100 0.24 -6.07 2.49
N LEU A 101 0.99 -5.19 1.83
CA LEU A 101 2.35 -5.48 1.43
C LEU A 101 3.29 -5.39 2.64
N VAL A 102 4.04 -6.46 2.92
CA VAL A 102 5.32 -6.43 3.62
C VAL A 102 6.39 -6.90 2.64
N ARG A 103 6.23 -8.09 2.07
CA ARG A 103 7.08 -8.64 1.01
C ARG A 103 6.24 -9.06 -0.18
N PRO A 104 6.70 -8.80 -1.42
CA PRO A 104 6.10 -9.40 -2.60
C PRO A 104 6.49 -10.89 -2.69
N CYS A 105 5.76 -11.65 -3.50
CA CYS A 105 6.18 -12.99 -3.89
C CYS A 105 7.59 -12.97 -4.49
N SER A 106 8.29 -14.11 -4.38
CA SER A 106 9.65 -14.25 -4.89
C SER A 106 10.67 -13.24 -4.29
N TRP A 107 10.48 -12.84 -3.04
CA TRP A 107 11.29 -11.81 -2.35
C TRP A 107 12.80 -12.02 -2.42
N ARG A 108 13.26 -13.28 -2.26
CA ARG A 108 14.70 -13.60 -2.35
C ARG A 108 15.26 -13.28 -3.73
N TRP A 109 14.52 -13.63 -4.79
CA TRP A 109 14.87 -13.32 -6.16
C TRP A 109 14.83 -11.83 -6.44
N SER A 110 13.81 -11.13 -5.96
CA SER A 110 13.71 -9.66 -6.10
C SER A 110 14.90 -8.94 -5.48
N LYS A 111 15.36 -9.36 -4.29
CA LYS A 111 16.57 -8.78 -3.65
C LYS A 111 17.85 -9.09 -4.43
N PHE A 112 17.99 -10.31 -4.94
CA PHE A 112 19.15 -10.70 -5.73
C PHE A 112 19.21 -9.91 -7.04
N SER A 113 18.10 -9.90 -7.79
CA SER A 113 17.99 -9.14 -9.04
C SER A 113 18.26 -7.65 -8.84
N TYR A 114 17.69 -7.05 -7.80
CA TYR A 114 17.95 -5.66 -7.44
C TYR A 114 19.44 -5.41 -7.21
N ARG A 115 20.12 -6.27 -6.43
CA ARG A 115 21.56 -6.10 -6.12
C ARG A 115 22.42 -6.04 -7.38
N VAL A 116 22.08 -6.82 -8.39
CA VAL A 116 22.78 -6.87 -9.67
C VAL A 116 22.35 -5.71 -10.57
N LEU A 117 21.05 -5.59 -10.81
CA LEU A 117 20.50 -4.70 -11.86
C LEU A 117 20.63 -3.22 -11.53
N ARG A 118 20.58 -2.82 -10.26
CA ARG A 118 20.62 -1.40 -9.85
C ARG A 118 21.84 -0.62 -10.36
N HIS A 119 22.91 -1.30 -10.74
CA HIS A 119 24.14 -0.69 -11.24
C HIS A 119 24.12 -0.50 -12.76
N PHE A 120 23.17 -1.12 -13.46
CA PHE A 120 23.12 -1.16 -14.92
C PHE A 120 21.85 -0.54 -15.49
N VAL A 121 20.74 -0.57 -14.74
CA VAL A 121 19.44 -0.09 -15.22
C VAL A 121 18.68 0.64 -14.11
N ASN A 122 17.90 1.66 -14.49
CA ASN A 122 17.03 2.41 -13.59
C ASN A 122 15.66 1.76 -13.38
N GLY A 123 15.37 0.67 -14.06
CA GLY A 123 14.11 -0.07 -13.94
C GLY A 123 14.00 -1.15 -15.01
N ILE A 124 13.10 -2.09 -14.78
CA ILE A 124 12.76 -3.18 -15.68
C ILE A 124 11.35 -3.01 -16.20
N GLU A 125 11.03 -3.62 -17.32
CA GLU A 125 9.67 -3.64 -17.87
C GLU A 125 8.72 -4.35 -16.89
N ARG A 126 7.56 -3.72 -16.63
CA ARG A 126 6.50 -4.32 -15.82
C ARG A 126 5.81 -5.40 -16.63
N ARG A 127 5.60 -6.55 -16.03
CA ARG A 127 4.69 -7.57 -16.52
C ARG A 127 3.33 -7.37 -15.89
N PHE A 128 2.31 -7.20 -16.71
CA PHE A 128 0.93 -7.27 -16.27
C PHE A 128 0.59 -8.73 -15.98
N SER A 129 -0.05 -8.99 -14.88
CA SER A 129 -0.47 -10.33 -14.48
C SER A 129 -1.88 -10.28 -13.91
N GLU A 130 -2.60 -11.35 -14.03
CA GLU A 130 -3.90 -11.51 -13.39
C GLU A 130 -3.73 -11.49 -11.87
N ASN A 131 -4.38 -10.52 -11.24
CA ASN A 131 -4.42 -10.34 -9.79
C ASN A 131 -5.85 -10.14 -9.28
N THR A 132 -6.82 -10.56 -10.08
CA THR A 132 -8.26 -10.46 -9.82
C THR A 132 -8.97 -11.61 -10.50
N ASN A 133 -10.15 -11.95 -10.02
CA ASN A 133 -11.05 -12.92 -10.64
C ASN A 133 -11.93 -12.33 -11.77
N ASP A 134 -11.81 -11.01 -12.02
CA ASP A 134 -12.51 -10.35 -13.12
C ASP A 134 -11.66 -10.40 -14.40
N PRO A 135 -12.05 -11.19 -15.41
CA PRO A 135 -11.30 -11.33 -16.65
C PRO A 135 -11.24 -10.04 -17.49
N ALA A 136 -12.15 -9.08 -17.24
CA ALA A 136 -12.15 -7.80 -17.95
C ALA A 136 -11.15 -6.80 -17.36
N PHE A 137 -10.69 -7.03 -16.13
CA PHE A 137 -9.86 -6.07 -15.41
C PHE A 137 -8.44 -5.96 -15.98
N LEU A 138 -7.81 -7.08 -16.35
CA LEU A 138 -6.46 -7.06 -16.91
C LEU A 138 -6.39 -6.30 -18.24
N PRO A 139 -7.24 -6.54 -19.25
CA PRO A 139 -7.28 -5.73 -20.47
C PRO A 139 -7.56 -4.24 -20.19
N PHE A 140 -8.40 -3.96 -19.19
CA PHE A 140 -8.67 -2.58 -18.77
C PHE A 140 -7.41 -1.90 -18.24
N LEU A 141 -6.63 -2.58 -17.38
CA LEU A 141 -5.36 -2.05 -16.86
C LEU A 141 -4.31 -1.87 -17.96
N GLU A 142 -4.23 -2.78 -18.92
CA GLU A 142 -3.26 -2.69 -20.03
C GLU A 142 -3.57 -1.52 -20.98
N ALA A 143 -4.85 -1.19 -21.14
CA ALA A 143 -5.31 -0.07 -21.94
C ALA A 143 -5.21 1.29 -21.23
N ASP A 144 -5.06 1.29 -19.90
CA ASP A 144 -5.05 2.51 -19.10
C ASP A 144 -3.74 3.30 -19.27
N PRO A 145 -3.79 4.53 -19.83
CA PRO A 145 -2.60 5.35 -20.07
C PRO A 145 -1.90 5.81 -18.79
N LEU A 146 -2.57 5.76 -17.64
CA LEU A 146 -2.01 6.15 -16.35
C LEU A 146 -1.23 5.03 -15.68
N GLN A 147 -1.31 3.80 -16.19
CA GLN A 147 -0.56 2.68 -15.64
C GLN A 147 0.92 2.77 -15.99
N PRO A 148 1.81 2.74 -14.97
CA PRO A 148 3.25 2.65 -15.23
C PRO A 148 3.63 1.35 -15.92
N ARG A 149 4.50 1.44 -16.92
CA ARG A 149 4.98 0.27 -17.69
C ARG A 149 6.36 -0.22 -17.25
N ARG A 150 6.94 0.38 -16.21
CA ARG A 150 8.25 0.01 -15.68
C ARG A 150 8.20 -0.11 -14.17
N LEU A 151 9.00 -1.02 -13.64
CA LEU A 151 9.32 -1.14 -12.22
C LEU A 151 10.68 -0.47 -11.97
N PRO A 152 10.71 0.74 -11.36
CA PRO A 152 11.96 1.42 -11.06
C PRO A 152 12.79 0.67 -10.01
N THR A 153 14.11 0.58 -10.22
CA THR A 153 15.01 -0.01 -9.22
C THR A 153 15.07 0.82 -7.93
N ALA A 154 14.87 2.14 -8.01
CA ALA A 154 14.78 3.01 -6.85
C ALA A 154 13.65 2.56 -5.90
N TRP A 155 12.44 2.29 -6.44
CA TRP A 155 11.32 1.81 -5.63
C TRP A 155 11.60 0.47 -4.95
N VAL A 156 12.24 -0.47 -5.67
CA VAL A 156 12.63 -1.77 -5.09
C VAL A 156 13.64 -1.59 -3.97
N GLY A 157 14.60 -0.68 -4.14
CA GLY A 157 15.57 -0.32 -3.10
C GLY A 157 14.90 0.28 -1.87
N ALA A 158 13.98 1.22 -2.07
CA ALA A 158 13.18 1.82 -1.00
C ALA A 158 12.36 0.76 -0.24
N LEU A 159 11.72 -0.18 -0.97
CA LEU A 159 10.99 -1.29 -0.36
C LEU A 159 11.92 -2.19 0.48
N ILE A 160 13.10 -2.54 -0.01
CA ILE A 160 14.06 -3.37 0.72
C ILE A 160 14.48 -2.69 2.04
N ALA A 161 14.72 -1.39 2.02
CA ALA A 161 15.07 -0.62 3.22
C ALA A 161 13.88 -0.55 4.19
N TRP A 162 12.68 -0.30 3.67
CA TRP A 162 11.45 -0.22 4.44
C TRP A 162 11.11 -1.55 5.12
N VAL A 163 11.20 -2.69 4.43
CA VAL A 163 10.94 -4.02 5.01
C VAL A 163 11.80 -4.26 6.23
N LYS A 164 13.11 -3.96 6.16
CA LYS A 164 14.02 -4.10 7.31
C LYS A 164 13.59 -3.23 8.49
N ARG A 165 13.14 -1.99 8.22
CA ARG A 165 12.66 -1.06 9.24
C ARG A 165 11.40 -1.59 9.93
N ILE A 166 10.44 -2.10 9.17
CA ILE A 166 9.20 -2.66 9.70
C ILE A 166 9.45 -3.93 10.50
N GLU A 167 10.29 -4.82 10.03
CA GLU A 167 10.67 -6.04 10.76
C GLU A 167 11.36 -5.73 12.10
N ALA A 168 12.12 -4.63 12.16
CA ALA A 168 12.77 -4.18 13.39
C ALA A 168 11.88 -3.32 14.30
N ALA A 169 10.76 -2.79 13.79
CA ALA A 169 9.89 -1.88 14.54
C ALA A 169 9.30 -2.55 15.79
N PRO A 170 9.08 -1.80 16.87
CA PRO A 170 8.43 -2.32 18.07
C PRO A 170 6.96 -2.69 17.79
N ARG A 171 6.39 -3.52 18.66
CA ARG A 171 4.98 -3.91 18.58
C ARG A 171 4.09 -2.72 18.91
N SER A 172 3.02 -2.55 18.13
CA SER A 172 1.96 -1.57 18.37
C SER A 172 0.77 -2.20 19.10
N SER A 173 0.12 -1.44 19.96
CA SER A 173 -1.13 -1.83 20.63
C SER A 173 -2.35 -1.75 19.70
N ARG A 174 -2.20 -1.25 18.49
CA ARG A 174 -3.28 -1.14 17.50
C ARG A 174 -3.76 -2.53 17.04
N ARG A 175 -5.04 -2.61 16.69
CA ARG A 175 -5.74 -3.83 16.28
C ARG A 175 -6.37 -3.64 14.90
N PRO A 176 -5.59 -3.64 13.80
CA PRO A 176 -6.14 -3.50 12.46
C PRO A 176 -6.98 -4.73 12.06
N LEU A 177 -7.97 -4.51 11.18
CA LEU A 177 -8.60 -5.56 10.41
C LEU A 177 -7.77 -5.83 9.17
N ILE A 178 -7.35 -7.08 8.98
CA ILE A 178 -6.60 -7.52 7.82
C ILE A 178 -7.52 -8.43 6.99
N VAL A 179 -7.71 -8.10 5.73
CA VAL A 179 -8.45 -8.92 4.76
C VAL A 179 -7.45 -9.45 3.74
N GLN A 180 -7.37 -10.77 3.60
CA GLN A 180 -6.37 -11.43 2.74
C GLN A 180 -7.00 -12.57 1.94
N GLY A 181 -6.78 -12.56 0.63
CA GLY A 181 -7.13 -13.68 -0.24
C GLY A 181 -6.07 -14.79 -0.20
N GLU A 182 -6.51 -16.04 -0.08
CA GLU A 182 -5.59 -17.20 -0.05
C GLU A 182 -4.94 -17.48 -1.42
N ALA A 183 -5.60 -17.06 -2.50
CA ALA A 183 -5.08 -17.19 -3.87
C ALA A 183 -4.19 -16.02 -4.32
N ASP A 184 -3.83 -15.10 -3.41
CA ASP A 184 -2.99 -13.94 -3.74
C ASP A 184 -1.58 -14.38 -4.18
N GLY A 185 -1.29 -14.20 -5.47
CA GLY A 185 0.02 -14.48 -6.07
C GLY A 185 0.95 -13.26 -6.15
N THR A 186 0.52 -12.10 -5.63
CA THR A 186 1.27 -10.84 -5.71
C THR A 186 2.13 -10.61 -4.49
N VAL A 187 1.53 -10.76 -3.30
CA VAL A 187 2.23 -10.61 -2.02
C VAL A 187 2.52 -11.98 -1.39
N ASP A 188 3.63 -12.07 -0.67
CA ASP A 188 3.97 -13.24 0.16
C ASP A 188 3.09 -13.23 1.41
N TRP A 189 1.79 -13.47 1.20
CA TRP A 189 0.78 -13.27 2.24
C TRP A 189 1.01 -14.12 3.49
N PRO A 190 1.49 -15.40 3.43
CA PRO A 190 1.73 -16.16 4.65
C PRO A 190 2.79 -15.50 5.51
N TYR A 191 3.89 -15.07 4.89
CA TYR A 191 4.95 -14.34 5.57
C TYR A 191 4.47 -12.97 6.09
N ASN A 192 3.73 -12.23 5.27
CA ASN A 192 3.22 -10.91 5.62
C ASN A 192 2.30 -10.97 6.84
N LEU A 193 1.41 -11.97 6.89
CA LEU A 193 0.54 -12.19 8.05
C LEU A 193 1.33 -12.52 9.33
N GLU A 194 2.37 -13.35 9.25
CA GLU A 194 3.21 -13.66 10.42
C GLU A 194 3.90 -12.39 10.96
N VAL A 195 4.44 -11.54 10.08
CA VAL A 195 5.01 -10.26 10.49
C VAL A 195 3.95 -9.38 11.14
N LEU A 196 2.78 -9.23 10.54
CA LEU A 196 1.71 -8.37 11.05
C LEU A 196 1.15 -8.86 12.39
N LYS A 197 0.98 -10.17 12.58
CA LYS A 197 0.63 -10.77 13.88
C LYS A 197 1.66 -10.45 14.96
N ALA A 198 2.95 -10.47 14.62
CA ALA A 198 4.01 -10.13 15.55
C ALA A 198 4.04 -8.63 15.88
N LYS A 199 3.62 -7.76 14.95
CA LYS A 199 3.72 -6.30 15.06
C LYS A 199 2.49 -5.63 15.68
N PHE A 200 1.31 -6.26 15.64
CA PHE A 200 0.08 -5.70 16.18
C PHE A 200 -0.49 -6.53 17.34
N ALA A 201 -1.21 -5.86 18.25
CA ALA A 201 -1.92 -6.54 19.32
C ALA A 201 -3.21 -7.13 18.78
N GLU A 202 -3.29 -8.46 18.66
CA GLU A 202 -4.51 -9.18 18.27
C GLU A 202 -5.19 -8.60 17.00
N PRO A 203 -4.50 -8.54 15.85
CA PRO A 203 -5.12 -8.10 14.61
C PRO A 203 -6.24 -9.06 14.24
N GLN A 204 -7.37 -8.51 13.80
CA GLN A 204 -8.45 -9.33 13.24
C GLN A 204 -8.07 -9.73 11.81
N ILE A 205 -8.17 -11.01 11.48
CA ILE A 205 -7.81 -11.51 10.15
C ILE A 205 -9.02 -12.19 9.53
N LEU A 206 -9.41 -11.71 8.35
CA LEU A 206 -10.42 -12.30 7.50
C LEU A 206 -9.72 -12.89 6.26
N MET A 207 -9.80 -14.20 6.11
CA MET A 207 -9.33 -14.91 4.93
C MET A 207 -10.46 -15.08 3.91
N LEU A 208 -10.15 -14.93 2.62
CA LEU A 208 -11.09 -15.04 1.48
C LEU A 208 -10.61 -16.09 0.49
#